data_9c63d9e19141e11088a833cd17aec0f5
#
_entry.id   9c63d9e19141e11088a833cd17aec0f5
#
_cell.length_a   1.000
_cell.length_b   1.000
_cell.length_c   1.000
_cell.angle_alpha   90.00
_cell.angle_beta   90.00
_cell.angle_gamma   90.00
#
_symmetry.space_group_name_H-M   'P 1'
#
loop_
_entity.id
_entity.type
_entity.pdbx_description
1 polymer ?
#
loop_
_entity_poly.entity_id
_entity_poly.type
_entity_poly.pdbx_seq_one_letter_code
_entity_poly.pdbx_strand_id
1 'polypeptide(L)'
;MSETNDVNDAIKHFPRLRARTLRFGYGAPRSAQTLGDGSRALFLRSDGPEDLVTALWLSWFDESGEHHETKLAGPRELLGATADSEDVPAEEKARRERAREGGTGIVGYSADDDGNRIVFTINGRLFLTDIDWNGETGAPEPHTRELAGEWLDEDPAMYTPVLNPRIAPDGEHVLYTTGSYLMLVDIGGELGDRITAVYGVSVEDEDGNPAENTWKIGLAEFVAGEEMDRYDGFW
;
A
#
# COMPACT_ATOMS: atom_id res chain seq x y z
N MET A 1 -40.37 9.61 -26.99
CA MET A 1 -40.56 8.32 -26.28
C MET A 1 -39.24 7.60 -25.92
N SER A 2 -38.07 8.03 -26.41
CA SER A 2 -36.78 7.38 -26.07
C SER A 2 -36.19 7.81 -24.71
N GLU A 3 -36.28 9.08 -24.35
CA GLU A 3 -35.69 9.62 -23.11
C GLU A 3 -36.32 9.08 -21.82
N THR A 4 -37.62 8.84 -21.79
CA THR A 4 -38.32 8.31 -20.60
C THR A 4 -37.98 6.84 -20.31
N ASN A 5 -37.66 6.06 -21.34
CA ASN A 5 -37.23 4.68 -21.19
C ASN A 5 -35.81 4.62 -20.64
N ASP A 6 -34.94 5.53 -21.02
CA ASP A 6 -33.54 5.63 -20.58
C ASP A 6 -33.46 5.97 -19.08
N VAL A 7 -34.27 6.93 -18.61
CA VAL A 7 -34.34 7.31 -17.19
C VAL A 7 -34.87 6.17 -16.31
N ASN A 8 -35.91 5.46 -16.74
CA ASN A 8 -36.45 4.34 -15.98
C ASN A 8 -35.47 3.16 -15.90
N ASP A 9 -34.69 2.96 -16.95
CA ASP A 9 -33.67 1.92 -16.98
C ASP A 9 -32.49 2.30 -16.06
N ALA A 10 -32.05 3.54 -16.06
CA ALA A 10 -31.06 4.08 -15.16
C ALA A 10 -31.49 3.92 -13.67
N ILE A 11 -32.76 4.24 -13.35
CA ILE A 11 -33.30 4.07 -11.99
C ILE A 11 -33.28 2.60 -11.56
N LYS A 12 -33.62 1.67 -12.44
CA LYS A 12 -33.60 0.22 -12.12
C LYS A 12 -32.19 -0.30 -11.85
N HIS A 13 -31.21 0.21 -12.58
CA HIS A 13 -29.82 -0.24 -12.46
C HIS A 13 -29.02 0.48 -11.36
N PHE A 14 -29.50 1.64 -10.88
CA PHE A 14 -28.81 2.45 -9.88
C PHE A 14 -28.40 1.68 -8.61
N PRO A 15 -29.25 0.85 -7.97
CA PRO A 15 -28.82 0.15 -6.75
C PRO A 15 -27.66 -0.81 -6.97
N ARG A 16 -27.64 -1.49 -8.13
CA ARG A 16 -26.54 -2.40 -8.50
C ARG A 16 -25.27 -1.63 -8.83
N LEU A 17 -25.39 -0.55 -9.59
CA LEU A 17 -24.25 0.29 -9.93
C LEU A 17 -23.63 0.90 -8.67
N ARG A 18 -24.46 1.43 -7.78
CA ARG A 18 -24.00 1.97 -6.49
C ARG A 18 -23.28 0.93 -5.62
N ALA A 19 -23.73 -0.33 -5.64
CA ALA A 19 -23.08 -1.41 -4.90
C ALA A 19 -21.73 -1.79 -5.54
N ARG A 20 -21.68 -1.98 -6.86
CA ARG A 20 -20.47 -2.36 -7.61
C ARG A 20 -19.35 -1.31 -7.51
N THR A 21 -19.71 -0.04 -7.49
CA THR A 21 -18.77 1.08 -7.43
C THR A 21 -18.45 1.52 -5.99
N LEU A 22 -18.84 0.73 -4.99
CA LEU A 22 -18.74 1.08 -3.57
C LEU A 22 -19.20 2.52 -3.32
N ARG A 23 -20.45 2.81 -3.70
CA ARG A 23 -21.09 4.13 -3.59
C ARG A 23 -20.46 5.21 -4.50
N PHE A 24 -19.92 4.81 -5.65
CA PHE A 24 -19.20 5.68 -6.59
C PHE A 24 -17.90 6.26 -6.03
N GLY A 25 -17.29 5.54 -5.07
CA GLY A 25 -16.01 5.96 -4.45
C GLY A 25 -14.77 5.48 -5.22
N TYR A 26 -14.92 4.47 -6.09
CA TYR A 26 -13.79 3.92 -6.85
C TYR A 26 -13.64 4.59 -8.22
N GLY A 27 -12.40 4.59 -8.75
CA GLY A 27 -12.04 5.33 -9.95
C GLY A 27 -11.69 6.81 -9.70
N ALA A 28 -11.93 7.34 -8.49
CA ALA A 28 -11.47 8.66 -8.08
C ALA A 28 -10.11 8.56 -7.33
N PRO A 29 -9.23 9.57 -7.45
CA PRO A 29 -8.02 9.67 -6.64
C PRO A 29 -8.33 9.70 -5.14
N ARG A 30 -7.53 9.00 -4.33
CA ARG A 30 -7.64 8.96 -2.87
C ARG A 30 -6.27 8.89 -2.23
N SER A 31 -6.18 9.17 -0.92
CA SER A 31 -4.92 9.17 -0.17
C SER A 31 -3.85 10.03 -0.85
N ALA A 32 -4.24 11.21 -1.36
CA ALA A 32 -3.33 12.08 -2.08
C ALA A 32 -2.31 12.72 -1.13
N GLN A 33 -1.05 12.72 -1.55
CA GLN A 33 0.07 13.36 -0.86
C GLN A 33 0.85 14.22 -1.85
N THR A 34 1.02 15.49 -1.55
CA THR A 34 1.89 16.39 -2.31
C THR A 34 3.35 16.09 -2.00
N LEU A 35 4.22 16.22 -3.00
CA LEU A 35 5.65 15.97 -2.90
C LEU A 35 6.44 17.26 -3.12
N GLY A 36 7.53 17.41 -2.38
CA GLY A 36 8.48 18.49 -2.56
C GLY A 36 7.83 19.88 -2.55
N ASP A 37 7.99 20.63 -3.63
CA ASP A 37 7.45 21.99 -3.82
C ASP A 37 5.94 22.04 -4.17
N GLY A 38 5.29 20.89 -4.23
CA GLY A 38 3.87 20.77 -4.59
C GLY A 38 3.60 20.64 -6.09
N SER A 39 4.64 20.56 -6.93
CA SER A 39 4.50 20.32 -8.38
C SER A 39 4.12 18.88 -8.70
N ARG A 40 4.23 17.98 -7.73
CA ARG A 40 3.93 16.56 -7.86
C ARG A 40 3.01 16.09 -6.75
N ALA A 41 2.20 15.07 -7.05
CA ALA A 41 1.37 14.41 -6.03
C ALA A 41 1.26 12.91 -6.29
N LEU A 42 1.44 12.12 -5.25
CA LEU A 42 1.11 10.70 -5.25
C LEU A 42 -0.35 10.52 -4.88
N PHE A 43 -0.99 9.49 -5.44
CA PHE A 43 -2.34 9.11 -5.07
C PHE A 43 -2.63 7.65 -5.44
N LEU A 44 -3.66 7.10 -4.83
CA LEU A 44 -4.18 5.79 -5.15
C LEU A 44 -5.43 5.91 -6.03
N ARG A 45 -5.54 5.10 -7.08
CA ARG A 45 -6.71 5.04 -7.94
C ARG A 45 -6.80 3.68 -8.63
N SER A 46 -8.01 3.15 -8.78
CA SER A 46 -8.27 2.00 -9.64
C SER A 46 -8.51 2.43 -11.09
N ASP A 47 -8.40 1.50 -12.03
CA ASP A 47 -8.53 1.81 -13.46
C ASP A 47 -9.97 2.20 -13.87
N GLY A 48 -10.95 1.97 -12.99
CA GLY A 48 -12.33 2.36 -13.25
C GLY A 48 -13.23 2.25 -12.01
N PRO A 49 -14.46 2.76 -12.08
CA PRO A 49 -15.36 2.82 -10.93
C PRO A 49 -15.87 1.44 -10.46
N GLU A 50 -15.82 0.42 -11.29
CA GLU A 50 -16.19 -0.96 -10.94
C GLU A 50 -14.95 -1.84 -10.64
N ASP A 51 -13.75 -1.30 -10.81
CA ASP A 51 -12.50 -1.97 -10.50
C ASP A 51 -12.10 -1.66 -9.06
N LEU A 52 -11.98 -2.68 -8.22
CA LEU A 52 -11.61 -2.54 -6.81
C LEU A 52 -10.11 -2.65 -6.57
N VAL A 53 -9.33 -2.98 -7.61
CA VAL A 53 -7.86 -3.11 -7.50
C VAL A 53 -7.22 -1.74 -7.67
N THR A 54 -6.67 -1.24 -6.59
CA THR A 54 -6.03 0.09 -6.55
C THR A 54 -4.57 0.00 -6.94
N ALA A 55 -4.12 0.96 -7.74
CA ALA A 55 -2.73 1.16 -8.16
C ALA A 55 -2.19 2.48 -7.59
N LEU A 56 -0.86 2.61 -7.57
CA LEU A 56 -0.15 3.83 -7.20
C LEU A 56 0.08 4.68 -8.45
N TRP A 57 -0.25 5.96 -8.35
CA TRP A 57 -0.17 6.94 -9.42
C TRP A 57 0.60 8.18 -8.99
N LEU A 58 1.23 8.83 -9.97
CA LEU A 58 1.87 10.13 -9.85
C LEU A 58 1.18 11.15 -10.77
N SER A 59 0.78 12.27 -10.20
CA SER A 59 0.39 13.49 -10.93
C SER A 59 1.61 14.43 -10.97
N TRP A 60 1.94 14.97 -12.14
CA TRP A 60 3.12 15.80 -12.33
C TRP A 60 2.93 16.78 -13.49
N PHE A 61 3.79 17.80 -13.57
CA PHE A 61 3.81 18.77 -14.67
C PHE A 61 5.14 18.68 -15.39
N ASP A 62 5.11 18.70 -16.71
CA ASP A 62 6.31 18.80 -17.52
C ASP A 62 6.89 20.22 -17.55
N GLU A 63 8.03 20.41 -18.24
CA GLU A 63 8.68 21.72 -18.37
C GLU A 63 7.81 22.76 -19.09
N SER A 64 6.85 22.34 -19.91
CA SER A 64 5.88 23.23 -20.58
C SER A 64 4.73 23.67 -19.67
N GLY A 65 4.60 23.03 -18.49
CA GLY A 65 3.50 23.21 -17.56
C GLY A 65 2.26 22.36 -17.91
N GLU A 66 2.38 21.40 -18.82
CA GLU A 66 1.31 20.47 -19.11
C GLU A 66 1.21 19.42 -18.00
N HIS A 67 -0.04 19.13 -17.58
CA HIS A 67 -0.34 18.16 -16.54
C HIS A 67 -0.37 16.74 -17.08
N HIS A 68 0.28 15.83 -16.37
CA HIS A 68 0.36 14.40 -16.69
C HIS A 68 0.02 13.54 -15.48
N GLU A 69 -0.42 12.32 -15.73
CA GLU A 69 -0.59 11.27 -14.74
C GLU A 69 0.11 10.00 -15.22
N THR A 70 0.92 9.41 -14.35
CA THR A 70 1.66 8.17 -14.63
C THR A 70 1.33 7.12 -13.59
N LYS A 71 0.96 5.90 -14.03
CA LYS A 71 0.84 4.75 -13.14
C LYS A 71 2.25 4.30 -12.76
N LEU A 72 2.59 4.39 -11.47
CA LEU A 72 3.91 4.01 -10.96
C LEU A 72 4.00 2.51 -10.68
N ALA A 73 2.96 1.95 -10.08
CA ALA A 73 2.91 0.53 -9.74
C ALA A 73 1.48 0.01 -9.80
N GLY A 74 1.29 -1.13 -10.45
CA GLY A 74 0.02 -1.82 -10.54
C GLY A 74 0.10 -3.23 -9.95
N PRO A 75 -0.84 -3.63 -9.08
CA PRO A 75 -0.83 -4.97 -8.51
C PRO A 75 -0.89 -6.09 -9.55
N ARG A 76 -1.59 -5.86 -10.66
CA ARG A 76 -1.73 -6.87 -11.74
C ARG A 76 -0.43 -7.09 -12.51
N GLU A 77 0.37 -6.05 -12.69
CA GLU A 77 1.69 -6.13 -13.30
C GLU A 77 2.69 -6.85 -12.38
N LEU A 78 2.57 -6.64 -11.05
CA LEU A 78 3.50 -7.20 -10.06
C LEU A 78 3.16 -8.63 -9.66
N LEU A 79 1.88 -8.96 -9.49
CA LEU A 79 1.42 -10.25 -8.95
C LEU A 79 0.69 -11.11 -9.99
N GLY A 80 0.42 -10.60 -11.18
CA GLY A 80 -0.32 -11.32 -12.23
C GLY A 80 -1.71 -11.74 -11.74
N ALA A 81 -2.05 -13.01 -11.92
CA ALA A 81 -3.37 -13.54 -11.56
C ALA A 81 -3.70 -13.52 -10.05
N THR A 82 -2.72 -13.31 -9.19
CA THR A 82 -2.93 -13.25 -7.72
C THR A 82 -3.19 -11.83 -7.22
N ALA A 83 -3.17 -10.83 -8.09
CA ALA A 83 -3.43 -9.43 -7.72
C ALA A 83 -4.84 -9.19 -7.15
N ASP A 84 -5.82 -9.96 -7.61
CA ASP A 84 -7.22 -9.89 -7.16
C ASP A 84 -7.49 -10.84 -5.97
N SER A 85 -6.44 -11.48 -5.43
CA SER A 85 -6.57 -12.41 -4.31
C SER A 85 -7.02 -11.68 -3.04
N GLU A 86 -7.99 -12.26 -2.33
CA GLU A 86 -8.40 -11.86 -0.99
C GLU A 86 -7.52 -12.52 0.10
N ASP A 87 -6.43 -13.20 -0.30
CA ASP A 87 -5.48 -13.81 0.64
C ASP A 87 -4.60 -12.72 1.26
N VAL A 88 -5.22 -11.99 2.18
CA VAL A 88 -4.63 -10.87 2.91
C VAL A 88 -4.39 -11.33 4.34
N PRO A 89 -3.25 -10.96 4.96
CA PRO A 89 -2.99 -11.24 6.37
C PRO A 89 -4.15 -10.82 7.28
N ALA A 90 -4.42 -11.58 8.34
CA ALA A 90 -5.55 -11.36 9.23
C ALA A 90 -5.55 -9.95 9.85
N GLU A 91 -4.37 -9.46 10.23
CA GLU A 91 -4.16 -8.12 10.79
C GLU A 91 -4.49 -7.02 9.75
N GLU A 92 -4.06 -7.18 8.52
CA GLU A 92 -4.36 -6.26 7.43
C GLU A 92 -5.86 -6.30 7.09
N LYS A 93 -6.46 -7.48 7.07
CA LYS A 93 -7.91 -7.62 6.89
C LYS A 93 -8.68 -6.88 7.98
N ALA A 94 -8.30 -7.06 9.25
CA ALA A 94 -8.91 -6.35 10.37
C ALA A 94 -8.73 -4.83 10.27
N ARG A 95 -7.56 -4.35 9.84
CA ARG A 95 -7.31 -2.93 9.58
C ARG A 95 -8.22 -2.38 8.48
N ARG A 96 -8.33 -3.08 7.35
CA ARG A 96 -9.19 -2.69 6.22
C ARG A 96 -10.67 -2.65 6.61
N GLU A 97 -11.14 -3.62 7.39
CA GLU A 97 -12.50 -3.66 7.88
C GLU A 97 -12.82 -2.42 8.76
N ARG A 98 -11.91 -2.06 9.67
CA ARG A 98 -12.05 -0.86 10.52
C ARG A 98 -12.02 0.43 9.69
N ALA A 99 -11.07 0.54 8.76
CA ALA A 99 -10.98 1.68 7.85
C ALA A 99 -12.09 1.70 6.78
N ARG A 100 -12.97 0.69 6.78
CA ARG A 100 -14.01 0.51 5.74
C ARG A 100 -13.44 0.50 4.33
N GLU A 101 -12.23 -0.03 4.20
CA GLU A 101 -11.50 -0.16 2.95
C GLU A 101 -12.00 -1.40 2.20
N GLY A 102 -12.81 -1.18 1.18
CA GLY A 102 -13.40 -2.27 0.38
C GLY A 102 -12.59 -2.64 -0.86
N GLY A 103 -11.45 -1.98 -1.10
CA GLY A 103 -10.58 -2.24 -2.25
C GLY A 103 -9.50 -3.27 -1.95
N THR A 104 -8.90 -3.75 -3.03
CA THR A 104 -7.73 -4.62 -3.03
C THR A 104 -6.53 -3.93 -3.68
N GLY A 105 -5.41 -4.61 -3.77
CA GLY A 105 -4.18 -4.07 -4.33
C GLY A 105 -3.45 -3.15 -3.35
N ILE A 106 -2.98 -1.99 -3.84
CA ILE A 106 -2.23 -1.02 -3.02
C ILE A 106 -3.24 -0.15 -2.27
N VAL A 107 -3.28 -0.26 -0.94
CA VAL A 107 -4.23 0.46 -0.08
C VAL A 107 -3.58 1.54 0.78
N GLY A 108 -2.25 1.57 0.82
CA GLY A 108 -1.46 2.58 1.50
C GLY A 108 -0.04 2.59 0.97
N TYR A 109 0.66 3.69 1.15
CA TYR A 109 2.05 3.87 0.74
C TYR A 109 2.75 4.85 1.67
N SER A 110 4.10 4.88 1.60
CA SER A 110 4.95 5.87 2.23
C SER A 110 6.03 6.29 1.25
N ALA A 111 6.32 7.57 1.15
CA ALA A 111 7.35 8.14 0.28
C ALA A 111 8.46 8.78 1.11
N ASP A 112 9.68 8.81 0.56
CA ASP A 112 10.79 9.60 1.07
C ASP A 112 10.55 11.11 0.90
N ASP A 113 11.42 11.94 1.44
CA ASP A 113 11.28 13.40 1.35
C ASP A 113 11.35 13.93 -0.09
N ASP A 114 12.17 13.30 -0.93
CA ASP A 114 12.31 13.68 -2.34
C ASP A 114 11.13 13.18 -3.20
N GLY A 115 10.36 12.21 -2.69
CA GLY A 115 9.25 11.59 -3.40
C GLY A 115 9.67 10.77 -4.60
N ASN A 116 10.89 10.24 -4.59
CA ASN A 116 11.45 9.40 -5.64
C ASN A 116 11.49 7.93 -5.25
N ARG A 117 11.36 7.62 -3.95
CA ARG A 117 11.26 6.27 -3.41
C ARG A 117 9.96 6.08 -2.67
N ILE A 118 9.17 5.11 -3.08
CA ILE A 118 7.86 4.85 -2.50
C ILE A 118 7.77 3.38 -2.10
N VAL A 119 7.39 3.11 -0.86
CA VAL A 119 7.14 1.76 -0.37
C VAL A 119 5.65 1.53 -0.14
N PHE A 120 5.21 0.31 -0.39
CA PHE A 120 3.84 -0.13 -0.18
C PHE A 120 3.77 -1.65 0.00
N THR A 121 2.63 -2.13 0.43
CA THR A 121 2.39 -3.57 0.55
C THR A 121 1.28 -4.03 -0.39
N ILE A 122 1.44 -5.24 -0.90
CA ILE A 122 0.38 -6.00 -1.55
C ILE A 122 0.38 -7.40 -0.94
N ASN A 123 -0.74 -7.81 -0.35
CA ASN A 123 -0.92 -9.13 0.26
C ASN A 123 0.17 -9.49 1.29
N GLY A 124 0.57 -8.52 2.10
CA GLY A 124 1.61 -8.71 3.14
C GLY A 124 3.05 -8.81 2.64
N ARG A 125 3.29 -8.54 1.35
CA ARG A 125 4.63 -8.46 0.73
C ARG A 125 5.01 -7.00 0.55
N LEU A 126 6.29 -6.67 0.75
CA LEU A 126 6.84 -5.32 0.68
C LEU A 126 7.41 -5.03 -0.71
N PHE A 127 7.01 -3.91 -1.27
CA PHE A 127 7.51 -3.42 -2.56
C PHE A 127 8.09 -2.02 -2.42
N LEU A 128 9.12 -1.75 -3.24
CA LEU A 128 9.72 -0.44 -3.44
C LEU A 128 9.55 -0.05 -4.91
N THR A 129 9.11 1.17 -5.14
CA THR A 129 9.20 1.84 -6.45
C THR A 129 10.23 2.94 -6.37
N ASP A 130 11.27 2.85 -7.17
CA ASP A 130 12.21 3.94 -7.48
C ASP A 130 11.69 4.68 -8.71
N ILE A 131 11.73 6.01 -8.71
CA ILE A 131 11.37 6.85 -9.85
C ILE A 131 12.64 7.51 -10.38
N ASP A 132 13.07 7.09 -11.56
CA ASP A 132 14.05 7.81 -12.36
C ASP A 132 13.36 8.84 -13.24
N TRP A 133 14.03 9.94 -13.53
CA TRP A 133 13.50 11.00 -14.38
C TRP A 133 14.25 11.02 -15.69
N ASN A 134 13.53 10.84 -16.79
CA ASN A 134 14.12 10.88 -18.12
C ASN A 134 14.66 12.29 -18.43
N GLY A 135 15.98 12.40 -18.64
CA GLY A 135 16.64 13.70 -18.84
C GLY A 135 16.28 14.42 -20.14
N GLU A 136 15.65 13.74 -21.12
CA GLU A 136 15.24 14.33 -22.39
C GLU A 136 13.78 14.76 -22.39
N THR A 137 12.92 13.96 -21.75
CA THR A 137 11.46 14.18 -21.77
C THR A 137 10.91 14.74 -20.46
N GLY A 138 11.70 14.68 -19.38
CA GLY A 138 11.24 15.01 -18.03
C GLY A 138 10.19 14.03 -17.46
N ALA A 139 9.93 12.91 -18.15
CA ALA A 139 8.94 11.95 -17.73
C ALA A 139 9.47 11.01 -16.63
N PRO A 140 8.61 10.58 -15.69
CA PRO A 140 9.00 9.60 -14.67
C PRO A 140 9.12 8.20 -15.28
N GLU A 141 10.17 7.48 -14.93
CA GLU A 141 10.43 6.09 -15.28
C GLU A 141 10.42 5.26 -13.98
N PRO A 142 9.27 4.63 -13.62
CA PRO A 142 9.16 3.88 -12.38
C PRO A 142 9.77 2.48 -12.51
N HIS A 143 10.54 2.08 -11.50
CA HIS A 143 11.13 0.76 -11.35
C HIS A 143 10.66 0.14 -10.03
N THR A 144 9.80 -0.87 -10.11
CA THR A 144 9.25 -1.53 -8.92
C THR A 144 9.86 -2.90 -8.72
N ARG A 145 10.30 -3.15 -7.48
CA ARG A 145 10.81 -4.46 -7.06
C ARG A 145 10.27 -4.85 -5.69
N GLU A 146 10.26 -6.12 -5.40
CA GLU A 146 9.99 -6.60 -4.05
C GLU A 146 11.24 -6.41 -3.18
N LEU A 147 11.04 -5.85 -1.97
CA LEU A 147 12.07 -5.79 -0.96
C LEU A 147 12.08 -7.10 -0.15
N ALA A 148 13.28 -7.57 0.17
CA ALA A 148 13.47 -8.66 1.11
C ALA A 148 13.05 -10.06 0.65
N GLY A 149 12.81 -10.27 -0.64
CA GLY A 149 12.50 -11.59 -1.17
C GLY A 149 13.56 -12.65 -0.91
N GLU A 150 14.83 -12.26 -0.84
CA GLU A 150 15.96 -13.21 -0.69
C GLU A 150 16.22 -13.65 0.76
N TRP A 151 15.76 -12.89 1.76
CA TRP A 151 16.02 -13.18 3.18
C TRP A 151 14.95 -14.03 3.86
N LEU A 152 13.89 -14.38 3.16
CA LEU A 152 12.77 -15.18 3.69
C LEU A 152 13.10 -16.66 3.89
N ASP A 153 14.32 -17.11 3.56
CA ASP A 153 14.69 -18.52 3.58
C ASP A 153 14.96 -19.07 5.00
N GLU A 154 15.25 -18.22 6.02
CA GLU A 154 15.62 -18.72 7.34
C GLU A 154 14.42 -18.94 8.27
N ASP A 155 13.46 -18.02 8.32
CA ASP A 155 12.17 -18.16 9.03
C ASP A 155 11.15 -17.15 8.47
N PRO A 156 10.36 -17.50 7.46
CA PRO A 156 9.39 -16.59 6.85
C PRO A 156 8.39 -15.98 7.85
N ALA A 157 8.05 -16.72 8.91
CA ALA A 157 7.09 -16.28 9.91
C ALA A 157 7.58 -15.08 10.73
N MET A 158 8.90 -14.88 10.83
CA MET A 158 9.49 -13.74 11.54
C MET A 158 9.35 -12.45 10.73
N TYR A 159 9.42 -12.52 9.40
CA TYR A 159 9.52 -11.38 8.50
C TYR A 159 8.19 -10.99 7.87
N THR A 160 7.18 -11.84 7.95
CA THR A 160 5.85 -11.66 7.34
C THR A 160 4.75 -11.82 8.38
N PRO A 161 3.56 -11.24 8.15
CA PRO A 161 3.23 -10.31 7.06
C PRO A 161 3.87 -8.94 7.25
N VAL A 162 4.16 -8.24 6.16
CA VAL A 162 4.59 -6.84 6.23
C VAL A 162 3.35 -5.94 6.36
N LEU A 163 3.32 -5.18 7.44
CA LEU A 163 2.21 -4.28 7.77
C LEU A 163 2.74 -2.88 8.00
N ASN A 164 2.02 -1.88 7.50
CA ASN A 164 2.30 -0.46 7.69
C ASN A 164 3.76 -0.06 7.43
N PRO A 165 4.33 -0.28 6.23
CA PRO A 165 5.69 0.12 5.94
C PRO A 165 5.82 1.65 5.91
N ARG A 166 6.94 2.15 6.48
CA ARG A 166 7.32 3.56 6.50
C ARG A 166 8.74 3.69 6.01
N ILE A 167 8.94 4.41 4.91
CA ILE A 167 10.27 4.74 4.43
C ILE A 167 10.81 5.95 5.19
N ALA A 168 12.11 5.92 5.49
CA ALA A 168 12.78 7.05 6.10
C ALA A 168 12.87 8.24 5.12
N PRO A 169 12.99 9.49 5.62
CA PRO A 169 13.12 10.68 4.78
C PRO A 169 14.26 10.62 3.76
N ASP A 170 15.37 9.96 4.12
CA ASP A 170 16.54 9.76 3.27
C ASP A 170 16.35 8.69 2.17
N GLY A 171 15.24 7.93 2.24
CA GLY A 171 14.96 6.86 1.29
C GLY A 171 15.81 5.60 1.46
N GLU A 172 16.68 5.51 2.48
CA GLU A 172 17.63 4.40 2.64
C GLU A 172 17.12 3.28 3.56
N HIS A 173 16.08 3.58 4.37
CA HIS A 173 15.56 2.64 5.35
C HIS A 173 14.05 2.51 5.29
N VAL A 174 13.53 1.31 5.60
CA VAL A 174 12.10 1.07 5.78
C VAL A 174 11.85 0.42 7.13
N LEU A 175 10.94 1.00 7.90
CA LEU A 175 10.42 0.41 9.12
C LEU A 175 9.07 -0.23 8.83
N TYR A 176 8.84 -1.46 9.30
CA TYR A 176 7.53 -2.11 9.20
C TYR A 176 7.27 -3.02 10.42
N THR A 177 6.03 -3.42 10.61
CA THR A 177 5.70 -4.41 11.64
C THR A 177 5.15 -5.69 11.02
N THR A 178 5.42 -6.81 11.70
CA THR A 178 4.75 -8.09 11.43
C THR A 178 3.58 -8.34 12.38
N GLY A 179 3.34 -7.40 13.30
CA GLY A 179 2.41 -7.54 14.41
C GLY A 179 3.07 -8.07 15.68
N SER A 180 4.13 -8.86 15.57
CA SER A 180 4.93 -9.38 16.69
C SER A 180 6.32 -8.77 16.76
N TYR A 181 6.83 -8.27 15.65
CA TYR A 181 8.16 -7.68 15.53
C TYR A 181 8.11 -6.33 14.84
N LEU A 182 9.00 -5.43 15.20
CA LEU A 182 9.32 -4.23 14.46
C LEU A 182 10.59 -4.49 13.67
N MET A 183 10.51 -4.34 12.36
CA MET A 183 11.55 -4.72 11.42
C MET A 183 12.10 -3.49 10.72
N LEU A 184 13.41 -3.45 10.52
CA LEU A 184 14.12 -2.44 9.74
C LEU A 184 14.71 -3.09 8.49
N VAL A 185 14.49 -2.47 7.35
CA VAL A 185 15.13 -2.81 6.08
C VAL A 185 16.13 -1.72 5.73
N ASP A 186 17.40 -2.10 5.54
CA ASP A 186 18.42 -1.26 4.92
C ASP A 186 18.34 -1.51 3.41
N ILE A 187 18.01 -0.48 2.61
CA ILE A 187 17.80 -0.60 1.17
C ILE A 187 19.13 -0.49 0.43
N GLY A 188 19.47 -1.51 -0.35
CA GLY A 188 20.55 -1.43 -1.35
C GLY A 188 21.96 -1.31 -0.77
N GLY A 189 22.24 -1.86 0.43
CA GLY A 189 23.59 -1.96 0.97
C GLY A 189 24.55 -2.76 0.09
N GLU A 190 25.85 -2.82 0.43
CA GLU A 190 26.88 -3.54 -0.35
C GLU A 190 26.54 -5.02 -0.63
N LEU A 191 25.68 -5.62 0.20
CA LEU A 191 25.23 -7.01 0.10
C LEU A 191 23.75 -7.14 -0.37
N GLY A 192 23.16 -6.07 -0.89
CA GLY A 192 21.72 -5.99 -1.19
C GLY A 192 20.90 -5.47 -0.03
N ASP A 193 19.58 -5.69 -0.07
CA ASP A 193 18.69 -5.28 1.02
C ASP A 193 18.92 -6.17 2.24
N ARG A 194 18.90 -5.57 3.42
CA ARG A 194 19.09 -6.28 4.68
C ARG A 194 17.93 -6.02 5.63
N ILE A 195 17.38 -7.09 6.21
CA ILE A 195 16.33 -6.99 7.22
C ILE A 195 16.89 -7.31 8.59
N THR A 196 16.52 -6.51 9.58
CA THR A 196 16.90 -6.69 10.98
C THR A 196 15.68 -6.49 11.88
N ALA A 197 15.47 -7.39 12.84
CA ALA A 197 14.50 -7.18 13.90
C ALA A 197 15.05 -6.12 14.87
N VAL A 198 14.36 -4.99 14.96
CA VAL A 198 14.73 -3.90 15.89
C VAL A 198 14.14 -4.15 17.27
N TYR A 199 12.90 -4.65 17.29
CA TYR A 199 12.20 -4.96 18.52
C TYR A 199 11.21 -6.10 18.28
N GLY A 200 11.06 -7.00 19.26
CA GLY A 200 10.08 -8.08 19.17
C GLY A 200 10.06 -8.88 20.47
N VAL A 201 8.95 -9.59 20.69
CA VAL A 201 8.75 -10.46 21.83
C VAL A 201 8.42 -11.85 21.31
N SER A 202 9.31 -12.81 21.55
CA SER A 202 8.96 -14.22 21.47
C SER A 202 8.39 -14.65 22.83
N VAL A 203 7.27 -15.35 22.77
CA VAL A 203 6.62 -15.92 23.96
C VAL A 203 6.78 -17.42 23.90
N GLU A 204 7.18 -18.02 25.03
CA GLU A 204 7.24 -19.46 25.20
C GLU A 204 6.16 -19.91 26.19
N ASP A 205 5.60 -21.10 25.98
CA ASP A 205 4.73 -21.76 26.93
C ASP A 205 5.50 -22.32 28.15
N GLU A 206 4.79 -22.94 29.09
CA GLU A 206 5.41 -23.52 30.31
C GLU A 206 6.40 -24.65 30.00
N ASP A 207 6.35 -25.23 28.79
CA ASP A 207 7.21 -26.31 28.32
C ASP A 207 8.39 -25.79 27.47
N GLY A 208 8.48 -24.44 27.24
CA GLY A 208 9.53 -23.81 26.44
C GLY A 208 9.30 -23.88 24.95
N ASN A 209 8.06 -24.19 24.51
CA ASN A 209 7.70 -24.14 23.09
C ASN A 209 7.23 -22.75 22.69
N PRO A 210 7.35 -22.36 21.40
CA PRO A 210 6.79 -21.12 20.90
C PRO A 210 5.28 -21.04 21.18
N ALA A 211 4.87 -20.00 21.89
CA ALA A 211 3.46 -19.74 22.22
C ALA A 211 2.91 -18.56 21.43
N GLU A 212 1.60 -18.47 21.35
CA GLU A 212 0.94 -17.34 20.70
C GLU A 212 1.26 -16.04 21.43
N ASN A 213 1.84 -15.09 20.70
CA ASN A 213 2.14 -13.76 21.24
C ASN A 213 0.86 -12.89 21.17
N THR A 214 0.33 -12.57 22.35
CA THR A 214 -0.85 -11.67 22.47
C THR A 214 -0.49 -10.19 22.36
N TRP A 215 0.79 -9.86 22.44
CA TRP A 215 1.28 -8.49 22.28
C TRP A 215 1.29 -8.10 20.81
N LYS A 216 0.77 -6.91 20.53
CA LYS A 216 0.78 -6.34 19.17
C LYS A 216 1.72 -5.15 19.13
N ILE A 217 2.73 -5.24 18.26
CA ILE A 217 3.79 -4.24 18.11
C ILE A 217 3.53 -3.46 16.82
N GLY A 218 3.51 -2.12 16.90
CA GLY A 218 3.37 -1.24 15.75
C GLY A 218 1.98 -1.26 15.11
N LEU A 219 0.98 -1.85 15.75
CA LEU A 219 -0.42 -1.83 15.32
C LEU A 219 -1.25 -0.99 16.27
N ALA A 220 -2.21 -0.24 15.71
CA ALA A 220 -3.18 0.48 16.53
C ALA A 220 -4.11 -0.51 17.25
N GLU A 221 -4.43 -0.21 18.50
CA GLU A 221 -5.43 -0.95 19.24
C GLU A 221 -6.86 -0.62 18.73
N PHE A 222 -7.86 -1.40 19.15
CA PHE A 222 -9.20 -1.32 18.61
C PHE A 222 -9.82 0.09 18.72
N VAL A 223 -9.74 0.71 19.92
CA VAL A 223 -10.36 2.03 20.17
C VAL A 223 -9.66 3.12 19.35
N ALA A 224 -8.35 3.07 19.20
CA ALA A 224 -7.60 4.02 18.38
C ALA A 224 -8.06 3.95 16.91
N GLY A 225 -8.31 2.74 16.39
CA GLY A 225 -8.79 2.57 15.02
C GLY A 225 -10.24 3.00 14.82
N GLU A 226 -11.15 2.61 15.73
CA GLU A 226 -12.59 2.87 15.55
C GLU A 226 -13.03 4.29 15.91
N GLU A 227 -12.42 4.88 16.95
CA GLU A 227 -12.88 6.13 17.54
C GLU A 227 -12.00 7.33 17.16
N MET A 228 -10.72 7.08 16.80
CA MET A 228 -9.75 8.14 16.55
C MET A 228 -9.21 8.16 15.12
N ASP A 229 -9.71 7.30 14.23
CA ASP A 229 -9.21 7.10 12.86
C ASP A 229 -7.69 6.86 12.80
N ARG A 230 -7.13 6.25 13.86
CA ARG A 230 -5.71 5.98 13.99
C ARG A 230 -5.45 4.49 13.77
N TYR A 231 -5.03 4.13 12.56
CA TYR A 231 -4.85 2.74 12.14
C TYR A 231 -3.42 2.22 12.31
N ASP A 232 -2.46 3.12 12.55
CA ASP A 232 -1.04 2.83 12.61
C ASP A 232 -0.50 2.99 14.04
N GLY A 233 0.46 2.14 14.42
CA GLY A 233 1.12 2.19 15.73
C GLY A 233 2.41 3.03 15.74
N PHE A 234 2.87 3.50 14.57
CA PHE A 234 4.03 4.38 14.39
C PHE A 234 3.88 5.20 13.10
N TRP A 235 4.69 6.23 12.95
CA TRP A 235 4.73 7.14 11.78
C TRP A 235 6.16 7.61 11.52
#